data_ba6895700e1dcc85a2f76b567bd05c44
#
_entry.id   ba6895700e1dcc85a2f76b567bd05c44
#
_cell.length_a   1.000
_cell.length_b   1.000
_cell.length_c   1.000
_cell.angle_alpha   90.00
_cell.angle_beta   90.00
_cell.angle_gamma   90.00
#
_symmetry.space_group_name_H-M   'P 1'
#
loop_
_entity.id
_entity.type
_entity.pdbx_description
1 polymer ?
#
loop_
_entity_poly.entity_id
_entity_poly.type
_entity_poly.pdbx_seq_one_letter_code
_entity_poly.pdbx_strand_id
1 'polypeptide(L)'
;MKKILYYLVPLATAFLLCGCLKDMKDGELLHGNREVLISIDLPGELASLDKSGFKVTMRNTKIGNTYTSETDAKGETRIDAEYGNYSVIISKVADVGGISKFLHATRDFVLNKDGQSAGTNNLEIKATARGTIILKEVYFHKTKTADGKANYNYDQYFTLCNLSLI
;
A
#
# COMPACT_ATOMS: atom_id res chain seq x y z
N MET A 1 45.66 -43.94 22.25
CA MET A 1 45.22 -43.08 21.11
C MET A 1 43.72 -43.10 20.85
N LYS A 2 42.97 -44.13 21.20
CA LYS A 2 41.48 -44.17 20.94
C LYS A 2 40.65 -43.25 21.83
N LYS A 3 41.07 -42.85 23.03
CA LYS A 3 40.31 -42.00 23.95
C LYS A 3 40.31 -40.51 23.59
N ILE A 4 41.29 -40.02 22.87
CA ILE A 4 41.39 -38.62 22.45
C ILE A 4 40.39 -38.31 21.32
N LEU A 5 40.07 -39.31 20.50
CA LEU A 5 39.12 -39.14 19.38
C LEU A 5 37.69 -38.88 19.84
N TYR A 6 37.29 -39.43 20.99
CA TYR A 6 35.92 -39.26 21.57
C TYR A 6 35.64 -37.86 22.08
N TYR A 7 36.65 -37.07 22.41
CA TYR A 7 36.49 -35.70 22.89
C TYR A 7 36.63 -34.65 21.75
N LEU A 8 37.30 -35.04 20.66
CA LEU A 8 37.48 -34.15 19.47
C LEU A 8 36.21 -34.01 18.63
N VAL A 9 35.39 -35.06 18.55
CA VAL A 9 34.14 -35.05 17.75
C VAL A 9 33.07 -34.10 18.33
N PRO A 10 32.78 -34.11 19.64
CA PRO A 10 31.81 -33.16 20.21
C PRO A 10 32.30 -31.71 20.24
N LEU A 11 33.64 -31.50 20.30
CA LEU A 11 34.20 -30.14 20.23
C LEU A 11 34.11 -29.57 18.83
N ALA A 12 34.28 -30.35 17.79
CA ALA A 12 34.14 -29.94 16.39
C ALA A 12 32.67 -29.64 16.03
N THR A 13 31.72 -30.39 16.57
CA THR A 13 30.27 -30.12 16.35
C THR A 13 29.79 -28.87 17.09
N ALA A 14 30.36 -28.54 18.25
CA ALA A 14 30.07 -27.29 18.94
C ALA A 14 30.54 -26.03 18.18
N PHE A 15 31.66 -26.12 17.45
CA PHE A 15 32.14 -25.02 16.61
C PHE A 15 31.34 -24.83 15.33
N LEU A 16 30.72 -25.88 14.79
CA LEU A 16 29.87 -25.78 13.60
C LEU A 16 28.51 -25.16 13.88
N LEU A 17 28.02 -25.22 15.13
CA LEU A 17 26.76 -24.59 15.55
C LEU A 17 26.91 -23.09 15.86
N CYS A 18 28.10 -22.60 16.15
CA CYS A 18 28.35 -21.17 16.40
C CYS A 18 28.41 -20.32 15.13
N GLY A 19 28.55 -20.93 13.95
CA GLY A 19 28.61 -20.21 12.67
C GLY A 19 27.28 -19.65 12.19
N CYS A 20 26.15 -20.19 12.65
CA CYS A 20 24.80 -19.74 12.23
C CYS A 20 24.21 -18.63 13.09
N LEU A 21 24.87 -18.22 14.17
CA LEU A 21 24.34 -17.19 15.07
C LEU A 21 24.77 -15.76 14.69
N LYS A 22 25.61 -15.60 13.67
CA LYS A 22 26.11 -14.29 13.27
C LYS A 22 25.13 -13.54 12.36
N ASP A 23 24.19 -14.24 11.73
CA ASP A 23 23.18 -13.65 10.85
C ASP A 23 21.91 -13.18 11.59
N MET A 24 21.81 -13.41 12.90
CA MET A 24 20.65 -12.95 13.69
C MET A 24 20.69 -11.45 14.05
N LYS A 25 21.79 -10.75 13.78
CA LYS A 25 21.82 -9.29 13.99
C LYS A 25 21.02 -8.52 12.93
N ASP A 26 20.81 -9.11 11.76
CA ASP A 26 19.97 -8.50 10.71
C ASP A 26 18.48 -8.62 11.02
N GLY A 27 18.05 -9.53 11.88
CA GLY A 27 16.66 -9.66 12.33
C GLY A 27 16.17 -8.51 13.22
N GLU A 28 17.04 -7.90 14.01
CA GLU A 28 16.72 -6.73 14.83
C GLU A 28 16.48 -5.46 13.99
N LEU A 29 17.00 -5.41 12.77
CA LEU A 29 16.84 -4.28 11.85
C LEU A 29 15.52 -4.33 11.06
N LEU A 30 14.81 -5.45 11.10
CA LEU A 30 13.56 -5.67 10.37
C LEU A 30 12.30 -5.39 11.20
N HIS A 31 12.45 -5.26 12.53
CA HIS A 31 11.34 -4.98 13.44
C HIS A 31 11.56 -3.65 14.15
N GLY A 32 10.65 -2.75 13.94
CA GLY A 32 10.63 -1.45 14.60
C GLY A 32 9.53 -0.59 14.01
N ASN A 33 9.04 0.34 14.80
CA ASN A 33 8.05 1.30 14.40
C ASN A 33 8.72 2.66 14.21
N ARG A 34 8.17 3.43 13.31
CA ARG A 34 8.56 4.81 13.12
C ARG A 34 7.38 5.65 12.67
N GLU A 35 7.39 6.89 13.11
CA GLU A 35 6.45 7.88 12.63
C GLU A 35 6.76 8.26 11.18
N VAL A 36 5.73 8.18 10.33
CA VAL A 36 5.75 8.59 8.92
C VAL A 36 4.99 9.91 8.82
N LEU A 37 5.65 10.95 8.33
CA LEU A 37 5.01 12.21 7.96
C LEU A 37 4.55 12.12 6.51
N ILE A 38 3.28 12.36 6.28
CA ILE A 38 2.67 12.49 4.95
C ILE A 38 2.09 13.88 4.84
N SER A 39 2.47 14.62 3.81
CA SER A 39 1.94 15.93 3.48
C SER A 39 1.44 15.97 2.04
N ILE A 40 0.50 16.86 1.75
CA ILE A 40 -0.06 17.05 0.42
C ILE A 40 0.28 18.44 -0.12
N ASP A 41 0.44 18.49 -1.44
CA ASP A 41 0.52 19.73 -2.19
C ASP A 41 -0.68 19.85 -3.13
N LEU A 42 -1.28 21.03 -3.16
CA LEU A 42 -2.44 21.37 -3.97
C LEU A 42 -2.03 22.37 -5.06
N PRO A 43 -1.63 21.89 -6.25
CA PRO A 43 -1.16 22.76 -7.31
C PRO A 43 -2.30 23.43 -8.09
N GLY A 44 -1.99 24.54 -8.75
CA GLY A 44 -2.85 25.19 -9.71
C GLY A 44 -4.24 25.57 -9.18
N GLU A 45 -5.27 25.07 -9.83
CA GLU A 45 -6.68 25.35 -9.47
C GLU A 45 -7.09 24.82 -8.08
N LEU A 46 -6.31 23.92 -7.52
CA LEU A 46 -6.60 23.32 -6.22
C LEU A 46 -6.01 24.11 -5.05
N ALA A 47 -5.14 25.07 -5.29
CA ALA A 47 -4.38 25.79 -4.26
C ALA A 47 -5.26 26.52 -3.23
N SER A 48 -6.49 26.88 -3.59
CA SER A 48 -7.45 27.55 -2.70
C SER A 48 -8.29 26.58 -1.86
N LEU A 49 -8.18 25.26 -2.07
CA LEU A 49 -8.95 24.29 -1.33
C LEU A 49 -8.38 24.09 0.08
N ASP A 50 -9.27 23.75 1.00
CA ASP A 50 -8.89 23.29 2.33
C ASP A 50 -8.13 21.96 2.24
N LYS A 51 -6.92 21.96 2.81
CA LYS A 51 -6.01 20.81 2.86
C LYS A 51 -6.42 19.76 3.91
N SER A 52 -7.37 20.07 4.78
CA SER A 52 -7.84 19.12 5.81
C SER A 52 -8.76 18.04 5.23
N GLY A 53 -8.90 16.93 5.94
CA GLY A 53 -9.87 15.87 5.65
C GLY A 53 -9.59 15.06 4.39
N PHE A 54 -8.36 15.05 3.88
CA PHE A 54 -7.96 14.05 2.89
C PHE A 54 -7.73 12.73 3.61
N LYS A 55 -8.47 11.71 3.20
CA LYS A 55 -8.28 10.35 3.70
C LYS A 55 -6.95 9.80 3.20
N VAL A 56 -6.08 9.44 4.11
CA VAL A 56 -4.80 8.80 3.84
C VAL A 56 -4.90 7.34 4.22
N THR A 57 -4.61 6.46 3.27
CA THR A 57 -4.55 5.01 3.46
C THR A 57 -3.15 4.53 3.11
N MET A 58 -2.44 3.98 4.08
CA MET A 58 -1.09 3.45 3.93
C MET A 58 -1.14 1.95 4.14
N ARG A 59 -0.77 1.16 3.12
CA ARG A 59 -0.81 -0.29 3.16
C ARG A 59 0.58 -0.87 2.99
N ASN A 60 0.96 -1.77 3.91
CA ASN A 60 2.16 -2.57 3.74
C ASN A 60 1.95 -3.57 2.60
N THR A 61 2.83 -3.50 1.58
CA THR A 61 2.66 -4.30 0.35
C THR A 61 3.03 -5.77 0.51
N LYS A 62 3.76 -6.13 1.58
CA LYS A 62 4.18 -7.51 1.85
C LYS A 62 3.24 -8.23 2.82
N ILE A 63 2.90 -7.60 3.95
CA ILE A 63 2.12 -8.25 5.02
C ILE A 63 0.65 -7.80 5.02
N GLY A 64 0.30 -6.76 4.25
CA GLY A 64 -1.08 -6.31 4.08
C GLY A 64 -1.64 -5.42 5.18
N ASN A 65 -0.90 -5.13 6.25
CA ASN A 65 -1.31 -4.21 7.31
C ASN A 65 -1.67 -2.85 6.70
N THR A 66 -2.78 -2.28 7.17
CA THR A 66 -3.31 -1.02 6.64
C THR A 66 -3.51 -0.02 7.78
N TYR A 67 -3.00 1.18 7.58
CA TYR A 67 -3.14 2.31 8.48
C TYR A 67 -3.98 3.38 7.77
N THR A 68 -4.86 4.04 8.50
CA THR A 68 -5.70 5.12 7.97
C THR A 68 -5.63 6.32 8.86
N SER A 69 -5.60 7.50 8.26
CA SER A 69 -5.61 8.79 8.94
C SER A 69 -6.24 9.85 8.04
N GLU A 70 -6.38 11.07 8.52
CA GLU A 70 -6.82 12.22 7.74
C GLU A 70 -5.83 13.36 7.89
N THR A 71 -5.70 14.18 6.84
CA THR A 71 -4.85 15.37 6.88
C THR A 71 -5.47 16.48 7.73
N ASP A 72 -4.63 17.23 8.41
CA ASP A 72 -4.99 18.46 9.14
C ASP A 72 -5.12 19.68 8.20
N ALA A 73 -5.35 20.86 8.78
CA ALA A 73 -5.46 22.12 8.03
C ALA A 73 -4.17 22.53 7.29
N LYS A 74 -3.01 21.98 7.68
CA LYS A 74 -1.75 22.17 6.96
C LYS A 74 -1.60 21.20 5.79
N GLY A 75 -2.46 20.20 5.71
CA GLY A 75 -2.38 19.10 4.77
C GLY A 75 -1.40 18.02 5.21
N GLU A 76 -1.18 17.88 6.50
CA GLU A 76 -0.24 16.91 7.07
C GLU A 76 -0.96 15.86 7.91
N THR A 77 -0.40 14.68 7.93
CA THR A 77 -0.76 13.64 8.90
C THR A 77 0.46 12.81 9.30
N ARG A 78 0.39 12.20 10.49
CA ARG A 78 1.45 11.35 11.04
C ARG A 78 0.87 9.99 11.36
N ILE A 79 1.58 8.96 10.95
CA ILE A 79 1.18 7.56 11.13
C ILE A 79 2.37 6.81 11.72
N ASP A 80 2.19 6.19 12.88
CA ASP A 80 3.18 5.27 13.43
C ASP A 80 3.02 3.90 12.79
N ALA A 81 4.07 3.42 12.12
CA ALA A 81 4.05 2.19 11.35
C ALA A 81 5.33 1.39 11.48
N GLU A 82 5.21 0.08 11.32
CA GLU A 82 6.35 -0.85 11.29
C GLU A 82 7.23 -0.61 10.05
N TYR A 83 8.49 -1.01 10.12
CA TYR A 83 9.37 -0.98 8.95
C TYR A 83 8.82 -1.87 7.83
N GLY A 84 8.92 -1.41 6.61
CA GLY A 84 8.41 -2.16 5.45
C GLY A 84 8.27 -1.36 4.17
N ASN A 85 7.71 -2.02 3.17
CA ASN A 85 7.35 -1.39 1.90
C ASN A 85 5.87 -1.01 1.94
N TYR A 86 5.56 0.22 1.57
CA TYR A 86 4.23 0.77 1.66
C TYR A 86 3.76 1.38 0.36
N SER A 87 2.47 1.24 0.11
CA SER A 87 1.73 2.04 -0.87
C SER A 87 0.80 2.98 -0.12
N VAL A 88 0.90 4.28 -0.41
CA VAL A 88 0.03 5.32 0.15
C VAL A 88 -0.95 5.76 -0.91
N ILE A 89 -2.22 5.83 -0.54
CA ILE A 89 -3.30 6.39 -1.34
C ILE A 89 -3.92 7.54 -0.53
N ILE A 90 -3.99 8.70 -1.14
CA ILE A 90 -4.63 9.88 -0.57
C ILE A 90 -5.84 10.21 -1.44
N SER A 91 -6.97 10.51 -0.82
CA SER A 91 -8.19 10.81 -1.58
C SER A 91 -9.16 11.73 -0.82
N LYS A 92 -9.84 12.58 -1.58
CA LYS A 92 -10.95 13.43 -1.13
C LYS A 92 -11.88 13.71 -2.31
N VAL A 93 -13.16 13.87 -2.06
CA VAL A 93 -14.10 14.42 -3.03
C VAL A 93 -14.35 15.88 -2.64
N ALA A 94 -14.17 16.79 -3.56
CA ALA A 94 -14.41 18.21 -3.32
C ALA A 94 -15.04 18.88 -4.55
N ASP A 95 -15.75 19.97 -4.30
CA ASP A 95 -16.20 20.86 -5.36
C ASP A 95 -15.05 21.80 -5.78
N VAL A 96 -14.77 21.85 -7.08
CA VAL A 96 -13.74 22.71 -7.67
C VAL A 96 -14.38 23.47 -8.82
N GLY A 97 -14.69 24.73 -8.57
CA GLY A 97 -15.33 25.58 -9.57
C GLY A 97 -16.75 25.12 -9.95
N GLY A 98 -17.54 24.61 -9.00
CA GLY A 98 -18.89 24.11 -9.23
C GLY A 98 -18.96 22.69 -9.81
N ILE A 99 -17.84 22.00 -9.90
CA ILE A 99 -17.76 20.63 -10.40
C ILE A 99 -17.21 19.71 -9.33
N SER A 100 -17.94 18.64 -9.02
CA SER A 100 -17.44 17.60 -8.10
C SER A 100 -16.27 16.86 -8.73
N LYS A 101 -15.09 16.95 -8.12
CA LYS A 101 -13.86 16.27 -8.56
C LYS A 101 -13.40 15.25 -7.53
N PHE A 102 -12.79 14.18 -8.01
CA PHE A 102 -12.05 13.23 -7.19
C PHE A 102 -10.59 13.66 -7.14
N LEU A 103 -10.16 14.05 -5.97
CA LEU A 103 -8.80 14.48 -5.67
C LEU A 103 -8.02 13.28 -5.15
N HIS A 104 -6.88 12.96 -5.73
CA HIS A 104 -6.11 11.79 -5.33
C HIS A 104 -4.61 11.94 -5.57
N ALA A 105 -3.84 11.20 -4.79
CA ALA A 105 -2.43 10.93 -5.03
C ALA A 105 -2.11 9.50 -4.60
N THR A 106 -1.10 8.91 -5.23
CA THR A 106 -0.59 7.59 -4.86
C THR A 106 0.93 7.60 -4.92
N ARG A 107 1.57 6.97 -3.94
CA ARG A 107 3.03 6.85 -3.87
C ARG A 107 3.42 5.60 -3.13
N ASP A 108 4.45 4.92 -3.65
CA ASP A 108 5.12 3.82 -2.95
C ASP A 108 6.40 4.33 -2.27
N PHE A 109 6.71 3.78 -1.10
CA PHE A 109 7.93 4.11 -0.36
C PHE A 109 8.39 2.97 0.55
N VAL A 110 9.62 3.10 1.02
CA VAL A 110 10.22 2.20 2.00
C VAL A 110 10.39 2.94 3.31
N LEU A 111 9.92 2.34 4.40
CA LEU A 111 10.15 2.78 5.77
C LEU A 111 11.16 1.86 6.42
N ASN A 112 12.24 2.42 6.94
CA ASN A 112 13.29 1.69 7.65
C ASN A 112 13.81 2.50 8.85
N LYS A 113 14.83 2.00 9.53
CA LYS A 113 15.46 2.66 10.68
C LYS A 113 15.96 4.09 10.38
N ASP A 114 16.37 4.36 9.13
CA ASP A 114 16.91 5.65 8.72
C ASP A 114 15.81 6.65 8.34
N GLY A 115 14.56 6.17 8.21
CA GLY A 115 13.37 6.95 7.88
C GLY A 115 12.60 6.41 6.69
N GLN A 116 11.76 7.27 6.13
CA GLN A 116 11.06 7.01 4.88
C GLN A 116 11.92 7.44 3.69
N SER A 117 11.78 6.76 2.56
CA SER A 117 12.52 7.10 1.34
C SER A 117 12.22 8.51 0.86
N ALA A 118 13.19 9.15 0.21
CA ALA A 118 13.10 10.55 -0.21
C ALA A 118 11.87 10.82 -1.12
N GLY A 119 11.27 12.00 -0.97
CA GLY A 119 10.14 12.46 -1.80
C GLY A 119 8.79 11.85 -1.46
N THR A 120 8.65 11.18 -0.32
CA THR A 120 7.39 10.52 0.07
C THR A 120 6.51 11.35 0.98
N ASN A 121 7.03 12.42 1.53
CA ASN A 121 6.34 13.28 2.50
C ASN A 121 5.58 14.45 1.88
N ASN A 122 5.74 14.72 0.60
CA ASN A 122 4.98 15.78 -0.08
C ASN A 122 4.39 15.24 -1.38
N LEU A 123 3.10 14.90 -1.36
CA LEU A 123 2.38 14.30 -2.48
C LEU A 123 1.54 15.35 -3.20
N GLU A 124 1.84 15.56 -4.47
CA GLU A 124 1.04 16.42 -5.34
C GLU A 124 -0.32 15.76 -5.64
N ILE A 125 -1.39 16.46 -5.29
CA ILE A 125 -2.77 16.01 -5.52
C ILE A 125 -3.17 16.29 -6.95
N LYS A 126 -3.71 15.26 -7.60
CA LYS A 126 -4.32 15.33 -8.94
C LYS A 126 -5.82 15.37 -8.82
N ALA A 127 -6.46 16.16 -9.67
CA ALA A 127 -7.91 16.22 -9.78
C ALA A 127 -8.39 15.45 -11.01
N THR A 128 -9.37 14.60 -10.82
CA THR A 128 -10.05 13.90 -11.91
C THR A 128 -11.53 14.24 -11.83
N ALA A 129 -12.12 14.62 -12.96
CA ALA A 129 -13.57 14.82 -13.02
C ALA A 129 -14.26 13.53 -12.59
N ARG A 130 -15.22 13.62 -11.67
CA ARG A 130 -16.02 12.49 -11.26
C ARG A 130 -16.86 12.04 -12.45
N GLY A 131 -16.58 10.86 -12.98
CA GLY A 131 -17.39 10.31 -14.06
C GLY A 131 -18.84 10.12 -13.61
N THR A 132 -19.75 10.49 -14.48
CA THR A 132 -21.19 10.25 -14.25
C THR A 132 -21.59 8.81 -14.57
N ILE A 133 -20.70 8.06 -15.22
CA ILE A 133 -20.92 6.66 -15.58
C ILE A 133 -20.07 5.77 -14.70
N ILE A 134 -20.69 4.86 -14.00
CA ILE A 134 -20.00 3.84 -13.21
C ILE A 134 -20.30 2.44 -13.74
N LEU A 135 -19.33 1.56 -13.65
CA LEU A 135 -19.52 0.13 -13.87
C LEU A 135 -20.22 -0.44 -12.61
N LYS A 136 -21.51 -0.75 -12.73
CA LYS A 136 -22.32 -1.22 -11.61
C LYS A 136 -22.14 -2.70 -11.38
N GLU A 137 -22.08 -3.47 -12.46
CA GLU A 137 -22.08 -4.92 -12.40
C GLU A 137 -21.29 -5.49 -13.56
N VAL A 138 -20.52 -6.52 -13.27
CA VAL A 138 -19.82 -7.33 -14.27
C VAL A 138 -20.18 -8.79 -14.02
N TYR A 139 -20.77 -9.42 -15.00
CA TYR A 139 -21.13 -10.82 -14.95
C TYR A 139 -20.25 -11.63 -15.88
N PHE A 140 -19.65 -12.67 -15.35
CA PHE A 140 -18.91 -13.67 -16.09
C PHE A 140 -19.43 -15.06 -15.75
N HIS A 141 -20.00 -15.73 -16.72
CA HIS A 141 -20.36 -17.12 -16.56
C HIS A 141 -19.54 -17.99 -17.51
N LYS A 142 -18.86 -19.00 -16.98
CA LYS A 142 -18.16 -20.03 -17.73
C LYS A 142 -18.96 -21.30 -17.65
N THR A 143 -19.81 -21.57 -18.63
CA THR A 143 -20.40 -22.89 -18.84
C THR A 143 -19.61 -23.65 -19.89
N LYS A 144 -19.53 -24.96 -19.72
CA LYS A 144 -19.02 -25.83 -20.77
C LYS A 144 -20.11 -26.00 -21.84
N THR A 145 -19.70 -26.07 -23.10
CA THR A 145 -20.58 -26.52 -24.20
C THR A 145 -21.17 -27.88 -23.88
N ALA A 146 -22.32 -28.24 -24.47
CA ALA A 146 -23.00 -29.50 -24.22
C ALA A 146 -22.12 -30.73 -24.43
N ASP A 147 -21.12 -30.63 -25.28
CA ASP A 147 -20.11 -31.68 -25.54
C ASP A 147 -18.92 -31.66 -24.57
N GLY A 148 -18.88 -30.69 -23.64
CA GLY A 148 -17.83 -30.54 -22.64
C GLY A 148 -16.45 -30.10 -23.15
N LYS A 149 -16.30 -29.83 -24.45
CA LYS A 149 -15.00 -29.60 -25.10
C LYS A 149 -14.55 -28.14 -25.12
N ALA A 150 -15.48 -27.19 -25.05
CA ALA A 150 -15.18 -25.77 -25.08
C ALA A 150 -15.87 -25.02 -23.93
N ASN A 151 -15.39 -23.82 -23.62
CA ASN A 151 -16.10 -22.90 -22.74
C ASN A 151 -17.02 -22.01 -23.59
N TYR A 152 -18.27 -21.92 -23.17
CA TYR A 152 -19.21 -20.96 -23.73
C TYR A 152 -18.94 -19.59 -23.12
N ASN A 153 -18.48 -18.63 -23.92
CA ASN A 153 -18.03 -17.31 -23.46
C ASN A 153 -19.02 -16.18 -23.76
N TYR A 154 -20.25 -16.52 -24.17
CA TYR A 154 -21.23 -15.52 -24.61
C TYR A 154 -22.13 -14.99 -23.48
N ASP A 155 -22.09 -15.61 -22.28
CA ASP A 155 -22.83 -15.12 -21.12
C ASP A 155 -21.97 -14.15 -20.30
N GLN A 156 -21.59 -13.05 -20.94
CA GLN A 156 -20.85 -11.99 -20.29
C GLN A 156 -21.58 -10.68 -20.53
N TYR A 157 -21.88 -9.98 -19.45
CA TYR A 157 -22.44 -8.64 -19.54
C TYR A 157 -21.83 -7.73 -18.48
N PHE A 158 -21.89 -6.46 -18.77
CA PHE A 158 -21.60 -5.42 -17.80
C PHE A 158 -22.73 -4.38 -17.80
N THR A 159 -23.03 -3.88 -16.62
CA THR A 159 -24.05 -2.83 -16.47
C THR A 159 -23.36 -1.52 -16.14
N LEU A 160 -23.63 -0.52 -16.94
CA LEU A 160 -23.24 0.87 -16.67
C LEU A 160 -24.41 1.62 -16.02
N CYS A 161 -24.10 2.40 -14.99
CA CYS A 161 -25.07 3.29 -14.36
C CYS A 161 -24.63 4.73 -14.58
N ASN A 162 -25.56 5.56 -15.09
CA ASN A 162 -25.34 7.00 -15.18
C ASN A 162 -25.86 7.67 -13.91
N LEU A 163 -24.97 8.32 -13.15
CA LEU A 163 -25.30 9.01 -11.91
C LEU A 163 -25.80 10.45 -12.11
N SER A 164 -25.79 10.97 -13.34
CA SER A 164 -26.27 12.33 -13.62
C SER A 164 -27.80 12.46 -13.58
N LEU A 165 -28.52 11.34 -13.41
CA LEU A 165 -29.98 11.28 -13.39
C LEU A 165 -30.58 11.06 -12.00
N ILE A 166 -29.76 11.17 -10.92
CA ILE A 166 -30.20 11.03 -9.52
C ILE A 166 -30.07 12.36 -8.81
#